data_b5bd5463c903bff2b420eca142f7869d
#
_entry.id   b5bd5463c903bff2b420eca142f7869d
#
_cell.length_a   1.000
_cell.length_b   1.000
_cell.length_c   1.000
_cell.angle_alpha   90.00
_cell.angle_beta   90.00
_cell.angle_gamma   90.00
#
_symmetry.space_group_name_H-M   'P 1'
#
loop_
_entity.id
_entity.type
_entity.pdbx_description
1 polymer ?
#
loop_
_entity_poly.entity_id
_entity_poly.type
_entity_poly.pdbx_seq_one_letter_code
_entity_poly.pdbx_strand_id
1 'polypeptide(L)' 'MKRIDKTVYEAQGSAIEGDVTIGVDTGIWFNAVIRGDEGHIFIGDRSNVQDNATI' A
#
# COMPACT_ATOMS: atom_id res chain seq x y z
N MET A 1 -11.74 -3.84 3.09
CA MET A 1 -11.97 -2.43 2.73
C MET A 1 -10.66 -1.71 2.65
N LYS A 2 -10.46 -0.93 1.61
CA LYS A 2 -9.24 -0.14 1.47
C LYS A 2 -9.41 1.20 2.16
N ARG A 3 -8.45 1.56 3.00
CA ARG A 3 -8.40 2.86 3.66
C ARG A 3 -7.03 3.46 3.39
N ILE A 4 -6.92 4.18 2.29
CA ILE A 4 -5.65 4.75 1.85
C ILE A 4 -5.71 6.25 2.06
N ASP A 5 -4.80 6.77 2.91
CA ASP A 5 -4.78 8.21 3.16
C ASP A 5 -4.50 8.96 1.87
N LYS A 6 -5.07 10.15 1.74
CA LYS A 6 -4.94 10.93 0.50
C LYS A 6 -3.51 11.37 0.22
N THR A 7 -2.63 11.33 1.21
CA THR A 7 -1.24 11.71 1.04
C THR A 7 -0.37 10.57 0.52
N VAL A 8 -0.92 9.36 0.39
CA VAL A 8 -0.16 8.20 -0.08
C VAL A 8 0.19 8.37 -1.55
N TYR A 9 1.44 8.12 -1.90
CA TYR A 9 1.86 8.09 -3.28
C TYR A 9 1.79 6.66 -3.81
N GLU A 10 1.03 6.45 -4.88
CA GLU A 10 0.92 5.15 -5.52
C GLU A 10 1.56 5.24 -6.89
N ALA A 11 2.75 4.66 -7.01
CA ALA A 11 3.49 4.71 -8.27
C ALA A 11 2.84 3.82 -9.32
N GLN A 12 3.21 4.06 -10.57
CA GLN A 12 2.66 3.33 -11.70
C GLN A 12 2.94 1.83 -11.55
N GLY A 13 1.95 1.01 -11.85
CA GLY A 13 2.06 -0.43 -11.78
C GLY A 13 1.87 -1.02 -10.39
N SER A 14 1.71 -0.17 -9.37
CA SER A 14 1.41 -0.70 -8.04
C SER A 14 -0.03 -1.21 -7.98
N ALA A 15 -0.27 -2.18 -7.13
CA ALA A 15 -1.60 -2.76 -6.96
C ALA A 15 -1.90 -2.92 -5.48
N ILE A 16 -3.07 -2.47 -5.05
CA ILE A 16 -3.51 -2.59 -3.67
C ILE A 16 -4.89 -3.22 -3.70
N GLU A 17 -5.00 -4.41 -3.14
CA GLU A 17 -6.24 -5.18 -3.17
C GLU A 17 -6.64 -5.63 -1.79
N GLY A 18 -7.96 -5.70 -1.56
CA GLY A 18 -8.50 -6.27 -0.34
C GLY A 18 -8.52 -5.31 0.83
N ASP A 19 -8.38 -5.84 2.03
CA ASP A 19 -8.53 -5.11 3.28
C ASP A 19 -7.19 -4.52 3.71
N VAL A 20 -6.93 -3.28 3.28
CA VAL A 20 -5.63 -2.63 3.47
C VAL A 20 -5.84 -1.23 4.02
N THR A 21 -5.08 -0.86 5.05
CA THR A 21 -5.04 0.49 5.59
C THR A 21 -3.63 1.03 5.44
N ILE A 22 -3.50 2.22 4.84
CA ILE A 22 -2.19 2.84 4.63
C ILE A 22 -2.21 4.24 5.22
N GLY A 23 -1.24 4.51 6.09
CA GLY A 23 -1.16 5.78 6.81
C GLY A 23 -0.63 6.93 5.98
N VAL A 24 -0.48 8.10 6.61
CA VAL A 24 -0.13 9.35 5.92
C VAL A 24 1.30 9.31 5.38
N ASP A 25 1.50 9.97 4.25
CA ASP A 25 2.83 10.20 3.64
C ASP A 25 3.59 8.92 3.36
N THR A 26 2.87 7.83 3.07
CA THR A 26 3.49 6.55 2.72
C THR A 26 3.65 6.46 1.22
N GLY A 27 4.76 5.90 0.77
CA GLY A 27 5.02 5.67 -0.66
C GLY A 27 4.87 4.21 -1.04
N ILE A 28 4.06 3.95 -2.06
CA ILE A 28 3.93 2.62 -2.66
C ILE A 28 4.57 2.72 -4.03
N TRP A 29 5.70 2.06 -4.21
CA TRP A 29 6.54 2.32 -5.36
C TRP A 29 6.22 1.40 -6.53
N PHE A 30 7.01 1.49 -7.59
CA PHE A 30 6.68 0.90 -8.89
C PHE A 30 6.49 -0.61 -8.80
N ASN A 31 5.39 -1.11 -9.32
CA ASN A 31 5.07 -2.54 -9.41
C ASN A 31 4.98 -3.25 -8.05
N ALA A 32 4.86 -2.50 -6.96
CA ALA A 32 4.61 -3.10 -5.65
C ALA A 32 3.20 -3.68 -5.59
N VAL A 33 3.03 -4.77 -4.88
CA VAL A 33 1.73 -5.43 -4.75
C VAL A 33 1.40 -5.61 -3.27
N ILE A 34 0.26 -5.11 -2.85
CA ILE A 34 -0.24 -5.26 -1.49
C ILE A 34 -1.58 -5.96 -1.54
N ARG A 35 -1.68 -7.11 -0.90
CA ARG A 35 -2.89 -7.92 -0.95
C ARG A 35 -3.39 -8.24 0.44
N GLY A 36 -4.53 -7.66 0.81
CA GLY A 36 -5.21 -7.90 2.07
C GLY A 36 -6.40 -8.82 1.93
N ASP A 37 -6.32 -9.81 1.04
CA ASP A 37 -7.45 -10.69 0.74
C ASP A 37 -7.57 -11.87 1.67
N GLU A 38 -6.53 -12.18 2.45
CA GLU A 38 -6.58 -13.26 3.45
C GLU A 38 -6.41 -12.74 4.87
N GLY A 39 -6.41 -11.43 5.03
CA GLY A 39 -6.29 -10.81 6.34
C GLY A 39 -5.97 -9.34 6.16
N HIS A 40 -6.19 -8.57 7.21
CA HIS A 40 -5.98 -7.14 7.15
C HIS A 40 -4.48 -6.81 7.07
N ILE A 41 -4.14 -5.89 6.17
CA ILE A 41 -2.78 -5.34 6.06
C ILE A 41 -2.83 -3.91 6.58
N PHE A 42 -1.94 -3.58 7.50
CA PHE A 42 -1.81 -2.23 8.00
C PHE A 42 -0.39 -1.71 7.74
N ILE A 43 -0.29 -0.60 7.04
CA ILE A 43 0.99 0.05 6.77
C ILE A 43 0.97 1.40 7.45
N GLY A 44 1.90 1.62 8.36
CA GLY A 44 1.92 2.81 9.18
C GLY A 44 2.29 4.08 8.41
N ASP A 45 2.30 5.20 9.12
CA ASP A 45 2.60 6.50 8.52
C ASP A 45 4.06 6.56 8.08
N ARG A 46 4.32 7.30 7.02
CA ARG A 46 5.67 7.61 6.52
C ARG A 46 6.51 6.34 6.28
N SER A 47 5.84 5.32 5.77
CA SER A 47 6.49 4.07 5.40
C SER A 47 6.75 4.03 3.90
N ASN A 48 7.52 3.05 3.46
CA ASN A 48 7.76 2.85 2.02
C ASN A 48 7.60 1.37 1.68
N VAL A 49 6.90 1.11 0.60
CA VAL A 49 6.86 -0.23 0.00
C VAL A 49 7.66 -0.13 -1.28
N GLN A 50 8.82 -0.77 -1.30
CA GLN A 50 9.79 -0.60 -2.37
C GLN A 50 9.33 -1.21 -3.68
N ASP A 51 10.03 -0.84 -4.76
CA ASP A 51 9.73 -1.36 -6.10
C ASP A 51 9.67 -2.88 -6.08
N ASN A 52 8.65 -3.42 -6.73
CA ASN A 52 8.46 -4.87 -6.89
C ASN A 52 8.25 -5.65 -5.59
N ALA A 53 8.03 -4.98 -4.47
CA ALA A 53 7.75 -5.66 -3.21
C ALA A 53 6.34 -6.28 -3.25
N THR A 54 6.17 -7.36 -2.50
CA THR A 54 4.86 -8.03 -2.39
C THR A 54 4.55 -8.25 -0.91
N ILE A 55 3.39 -7.82 -0.51
CA ILE A 55 2.94 -7.96 0.86
C ILE A 55 1.64 -8.75 0.90
#